data_a60706d462273f2f108689581dd437c2
#
_entry.id   a60706d462273f2f108689581dd437c2
#
_cell.length_a   1.000
_cell.length_b   1.000
_cell.length_c   1.000
_cell.angle_alpha   90.00
_cell.angle_beta   90.00
_cell.angle_gamma   90.00
#
_symmetry.space_group_name_H-M   'P 1'
#
loop_
_entity.id
_entity.type
_entity.pdbx_description
1 polymer ?
#
loop_
_entity_poly.entity_id
_entity_poly.type
_entity_poly.pdbx_seq_one_letter_code
_entity_poly.pdbx_strand_id
1 'polypeptide(L)'
;MQNPGYKVTTSPLAHLTAGLKPVSTTTGVTLQDASLQARVGFRGRQAAGWLELHGYQVPVRANQATWQTDGSLVVRLSASEFMVLADSAASQQSVQQLEAGWQLSDIACYLLPRQDTHAWLRLRGPDIAAMMAKLCAVDLSAAAFPAGAVAQTSVARANSIVINAAKPGESAEFWLLIDSSLAAWFWEACGDAMTEFAGQYLPQ
;
A
#
# COMPACT_ATOMS: atom_id res chain seq x y z
N MET A 1 -10.04 -9.64 -25.29
CA MET A 1 -10.97 -8.70 -24.64
C MET A 1 -10.12 -7.69 -23.93
N GLN A 2 -10.05 -6.45 -24.40
CA GLN A 2 -9.33 -5.38 -23.69
C GLN A 2 -10.07 -5.10 -22.37
N ASN A 3 -9.34 -5.10 -21.27
CA ASN A 3 -9.89 -4.67 -19.98
C ASN A 3 -10.23 -3.17 -20.11
N PRO A 4 -11.48 -2.73 -19.92
CA PRO A 4 -11.89 -1.33 -20.11
C PRO A 4 -11.31 -0.37 -19.07
N GLY A 5 -10.32 -0.80 -18.27
CA GLY A 5 -9.64 0.02 -17.27
C GLY A 5 -10.65 0.64 -16.30
N TYR A 6 -11.07 -0.10 -15.29
CA TYR A 6 -11.92 0.46 -14.24
C TYR A 6 -11.13 1.52 -13.48
N LYS A 7 -11.53 2.79 -13.60
CA LYS A 7 -10.86 3.90 -12.92
C LYS A 7 -11.71 4.34 -11.73
N VAL A 8 -11.22 4.09 -10.53
CA VAL A 8 -11.77 4.69 -9.30
C VAL A 8 -11.42 6.18 -9.30
N THR A 9 -12.43 7.02 -9.30
CA THR A 9 -12.29 8.49 -9.33
C THR A 9 -12.53 9.14 -7.97
N THR A 10 -13.04 8.38 -7.00
CA THR A 10 -13.38 8.90 -5.68
C THR A 10 -12.86 7.93 -4.62
N SER A 11 -12.10 8.44 -3.67
CA SER A 11 -11.64 7.66 -2.52
C SER A 11 -12.82 7.25 -1.62
N PRO A 12 -12.79 6.05 -1.01
CA PRO A 12 -13.75 5.68 0.03
C PRO A 12 -13.70 6.62 1.24
N LEU A 13 -12.62 7.38 1.39
CA LEU A 13 -12.39 8.34 2.48
C LEU A 13 -12.66 9.81 2.08
N ALA A 14 -13.13 10.07 0.86
CA ALA A 14 -13.29 11.44 0.35
C ALA A 14 -14.11 12.35 1.28
N HIS A 15 -15.13 11.80 1.93
CA HIS A 15 -15.98 12.54 2.89
C HIS A 15 -15.27 12.90 4.20
N LEU A 16 -14.21 12.16 4.59
CA LEU A 16 -13.40 12.42 5.79
C LEU A 16 -12.16 13.27 5.48
N THR A 17 -11.68 13.23 4.25
CA THR A 17 -10.47 13.96 3.84
C THR A 17 -10.76 15.28 3.15
N ALA A 18 -12.05 15.54 2.82
CA ALA A 18 -12.47 16.81 2.23
C ALA A 18 -12.18 17.97 3.18
N GLY A 19 -11.39 18.95 2.71
CA GLY A 19 -11.05 20.13 3.49
C GLY A 19 -9.82 20.01 4.39
N LEU A 20 -9.13 18.87 4.40
CA LEU A 20 -7.81 18.77 5.03
C LEU A 20 -6.84 19.74 4.36
N LYS A 21 -6.07 20.47 5.16
CA LYS A 21 -5.10 21.44 4.67
C LYS A 21 -3.68 20.88 4.79
N PRO A 22 -2.78 21.27 3.89
CA PRO A 22 -1.36 20.96 4.05
C PRO A 22 -0.85 21.45 5.41
N VAL A 23 -0.04 20.63 6.06
CA VAL A 23 0.59 20.95 7.34
C VAL A 23 2.01 21.40 7.08
N SER A 24 2.40 22.54 7.64
CA SER A 24 3.72 23.15 7.40
C SER A 24 4.88 22.41 8.09
N THR A 25 4.59 21.73 9.19
CA THR A 25 5.59 20.97 9.96
C THR A 25 4.95 19.73 10.56
N THR A 26 5.54 18.58 10.33
CA THR A 26 5.10 17.30 10.90
C THR A 26 6.11 16.85 11.94
N THR A 27 5.72 16.84 13.21
CA THR A 27 6.60 16.43 14.33
C THR A 27 6.23 15.06 14.89
N GLY A 28 5.04 14.57 14.59
CA GLY A 28 4.49 13.31 15.08
C GLY A 28 4.15 12.32 13.96
N VAL A 29 3.19 11.46 14.26
CA VAL A 29 2.66 10.51 13.27
C VAL A 29 1.73 11.23 12.30
N THR A 30 1.86 10.95 11.02
CA THR A 30 0.95 11.46 9.98
C THR A 30 0.18 10.33 9.34
N LEU A 31 -1.08 10.62 9.01
CA LEU A 31 -1.98 9.71 8.29
C LEU A 31 -2.46 10.38 7.00
N GLN A 32 -2.26 9.69 5.88
CA GLN A 32 -2.66 10.15 4.55
C GLN A 32 -3.48 9.09 3.83
N ASP A 33 -4.52 9.53 3.14
CA ASP A 33 -5.27 8.70 2.20
C ASP A 33 -4.56 8.65 0.85
N ALA A 34 -4.11 7.47 0.45
CA ALA A 34 -3.48 7.17 -0.84
C ALA A 34 -4.38 6.31 -1.74
N SER A 35 -5.68 6.21 -1.43
CA SER A 35 -6.59 5.28 -2.13
C SER A 35 -6.75 5.57 -3.62
N LEU A 36 -6.42 6.77 -4.10
CA LEU A 36 -6.44 7.11 -5.52
C LEU A 36 -5.13 6.78 -6.26
N GLN A 37 -4.06 6.41 -5.54
CA GLN A 37 -2.80 6.00 -6.16
C GLN A 37 -2.96 4.68 -6.92
N ALA A 38 -2.34 4.58 -8.12
CA ALA A 38 -2.44 3.40 -8.97
C ALA A 38 -1.84 2.16 -8.29
N ARG A 39 -2.56 1.05 -8.38
CA ARG A 39 -2.14 -0.25 -7.89
C ARG A 39 -2.81 -1.37 -8.64
N VAL A 40 -2.11 -2.45 -8.84
CA VAL A 40 -2.58 -3.65 -9.53
C VAL A 40 -2.06 -4.90 -8.84
N GLY A 41 -2.82 -5.96 -8.88
CA GLY A 41 -2.41 -7.27 -8.38
C GLY A 41 -2.29 -8.29 -9.50
N PHE A 42 -1.46 -9.30 -9.25
CA PHE A 42 -1.31 -10.45 -10.14
C PHE A 42 -1.27 -11.74 -9.32
N ARG A 43 -1.95 -12.77 -9.81
CA ARG A 43 -1.97 -14.07 -9.16
C ARG A 43 -1.81 -15.20 -10.17
N GLY A 44 -0.95 -16.16 -9.84
CA GLY A 44 -0.74 -17.35 -10.66
C GLY A 44 0.67 -17.90 -10.48
N ARG A 45 0.85 -19.17 -10.83
CA ARG A 45 2.16 -19.84 -10.69
C ARG A 45 3.27 -19.21 -11.53
N GLN A 46 2.91 -18.47 -12.59
CA GLN A 46 3.85 -17.81 -13.50
C GLN A 46 3.83 -16.27 -13.32
N ALA A 47 3.13 -15.74 -12.31
CA ALA A 47 3.01 -14.30 -12.10
C ALA A 47 4.36 -13.63 -11.80
N ALA A 48 5.27 -14.28 -11.06
CA ALA A 48 6.61 -13.75 -10.82
C ALA A 48 7.38 -13.56 -12.14
N GLY A 49 7.51 -14.64 -12.95
CA GLY A 49 8.22 -14.57 -14.23
C GLY A 49 7.55 -13.61 -15.21
N TRP A 50 6.23 -13.49 -15.18
CA TRP A 50 5.51 -12.51 -16.01
C TRP A 50 5.90 -11.06 -15.61
N LEU A 51 5.96 -10.74 -14.32
CA LEU A 51 6.41 -9.43 -13.84
C LEU A 51 7.88 -9.16 -14.24
N GLU A 52 8.76 -10.15 -14.10
CA GLU A 52 10.17 -10.05 -14.49
C GLU A 52 10.34 -9.76 -15.99
N LEU A 53 9.54 -10.42 -16.85
CA LEU A 53 9.50 -10.14 -18.28
C LEU A 53 9.04 -8.71 -18.62
N HIS A 54 8.27 -8.07 -17.73
CA HIS A 54 7.86 -6.67 -17.85
C HIS A 54 8.81 -5.69 -17.14
N GLY A 55 10.01 -6.17 -16.75
CA GLY A 55 11.07 -5.32 -16.20
C GLY A 55 11.02 -5.08 -14.70
N TYR A 56 10.13 -5.77 -13.97
CA TYR A 56 10.03 -5.61 -12.52
C TYR A 56 10.96 -6.56 -11.77
N GLN A 57 11.63 -6.05 -10.75
CA GLN A 57 12.37 -6.87 -9.78
C GLN A 57 11.37 -7.44 -8.77
N VAL A 58 11.27 -8.77 -8.73
CA VAL A 58 10.32 -9.46 -7.86
C VAL A 58 11.01 -9.90 -6.56
N PRO A 59 10.44 -9.63 -5.37
CA PRO A 59 10.99 -10.13 -4.11
C PRO A 59 11.12 -11.66 -4.10
N VAL A 60 12.25 -12.18 -3.57
CA VAL A 60 12.54 -13.63 -3.57
C VAL A 60 11.59 -14.41 -2.66
N ARG A 61 11.21 -13.83 -1.52
CA ARG A 61 10.37 -14.48 -0.50
C ARG A 61 9.02 -13.80 -0.38
N ALA A 62 8.01 -14.58 0.00
CA ALA A 62 6.72 -14.03 0.41
C ALA A 62 6.88 -13.07 1.60
N ASN A 63 5.94 -12.15 1.73
CA ASN A 63 5.95 -11.10 2.75
C ASN A 63 7.17 -10.17 2.66
N GLN A 64 7.58 -9.88 1.44
CA GLN A 64 8.62 -8.90 1.12
C GLN A 64 8.17 -7.93 0.04
N ALA A 65 8.75 -6.74 0.04
CA ALA A 65 8.56 -5.71 -0.96
C ALA A 65 9.91 -5.18 -1.47
N THR A 66 9.96 -4.78 -2.75
CA THR A 66 11.17 -4.25 -3.40
C THR A 66 10.81 -3.02 -4.22
N TRP A 67 11.50 -1.92 -3.94
CA TRP A 67 11.41 -0.68 -4.70
C TRP A 67 11.97 -0.88 -6.12
N GLN A 68 11.29 -0.27 -7.08
CA GLN A 68 11.69 -0.26 -8.49
C GLN A 68 12.32 1.08 -8.85
N THR A 69 13.02 1.11 -9.96
CA THR A 69 13.70 2.33 -10.46
C THR A 69 12.74 3.45 -10.85
N ASP A 70 11.50 3.11 -11.24
CA ASP A 70 10.44 4.07 -11.57
C ASP A 70 9.72 4.64 -10.34
N GLY A 71 10.08 4.18 -9.14
CA GLY A 71 9.46 4.56 -7.88
C GLY A 71 8.19 3.76 -7.55
N SER A 72 7.89 2.68 -8.27
CA SER A 72 6.86 1.72 -7.83
C SER A 72 7.42 0.74 -6.80
N LEU A 73 6.52 0.09 -6.06
CA LEU A 73 6.86 -0.92 -5.06
C LEU A 73 6.20 -2.25 -5.45
N VAL A 74 7.02 -3.27 -5.72
CA VAL A 74 6.53 -4.64 -5.94
C VAL A 74 6.47 -5.36 -4.59
N VAL A 75 5.30 -5.87 -4.25
CA VAL A 75 5.00 -6.59 -3.02
C VAL A 75 4.70 -8.04 -3.36
N ARG A 76 5.39 -8.99 -2.74
CA ARG A 76 5.11 -10.41 -2.83
C ARG A 76 4.34 -10.87 -1.59
N LEU A 77 3.07 -11.20 -1.76
CA LEU A 77 2.17 -11.63 -0.67
C LEU A 77 2.26 -13.13 -0.40
N SER A 78 2.45 -13.93 -1.46
CA SER A 78 2.58 -15.38 -1.36
C SER A 78 3.53 -15.92 -2.43
N ALA A 79 3.63 -17.23 -2.55
CA ALA A 79 4.38 -17.85 -3.66
C ALA A 79 3.85 -17.42 -5.04
N SER A 80 2.56 -17.09 -5.13
CA SER A 80 1.88 -16.85 -6.41
C SER A 80 1.08 -15.54 -6.46
N GLU A 81 1.16 -14.67 -5.47
CA GLU A 81 0.38 -13.44 -5.42
C GLU A 81 1.27 -12.22 -5.18
N PHE A 82 1.07 -11.20 -6.02
CA PHE A 82 1.88 -10.00 -6.07
C PHE A 82 1.00 -8.76 -6.20
N MET A 83 1.51 -7.63 -5.71
CA MET A 83 0.95 -6.30 -5.96
C MET A 83 2.04 -5.36 -6.45
N VAL A 84 1.67 -4.42 -7.31
CA VAL A 84 2.52 -3.31 -7.73
C VAL A 84 1.80 -2.02 -7.35
N LEU A 85 2.48 -1.17 -6.58
CA LEU A 85 1.93 0.05 -5.98
C LEU A 85 2.75 1.26 -6.46
N ALA A 86 2.09 2.32 -6.84
CA ALA A 86 2.73 3.54 -7.34
C ALA A 86 3.00 4.54 -6.19
N ASP A 87 4.17 5.22 -6.21
CA ASP A 87 4.52 6.26 -5.23
C ASP A 87 4.84 7.62 -5.87
N SER A 88 4.92 7.67 -7.18
CA SER A 88 5.27 8.87 -7.94
C SER A 88 4.41 9.03 -9.19
N ALA A 89 4.43 10.19 -9.81
CA ALA A 89 3.73 10.41 -11.08
C ALA A 89 4.23 9.45 -12.19
N ALA A 90 5.53 9.15 -12.21
CA ALA A 90 6.10 8.20 -13.17
C ALA A 90 5.61 6.79 -12.91
N SER A 91 5.66 6.30 -11.67
CA SER A 91 5.18 4.97 -11.31
C SER A 91 3.65 4.83 -11.45
N GLN A 92 2.87 5.91 -11.29
CA GLN A 92 1.43 5.93 -11.60
C GLN A 92 1.19 5.49 -13.04
N GLN A 93 1.91 6.09 -13.97
CA GLN A 93 1.80 5.77 -15.39
C GLN A 93 2.24 4.34 -15.68
N SER A 94 3.39 3.91 -15.12
CA SER A 94 3.90 2.55 -15.30
C SER A 94 2.91 1.49 -14.81
N VAL A 95 2.34 1.66 -13.61
CA VAL A 95 1.37 0.71 -13.03
C VAL A 95 0.08 0.66 -13.84
N GLN A 96 -0.43 1.82 -14.31
CA GLN A 96 -1.61 1.87 -15.19
C GLN A 96 -1.35 1.19 -16.54
N GLN A 97 -0.17 1.38 -17.12
CA GLN A 97 0.22 0.72 -18.36
C GLN A 97 0.37 -0.79 -18.19
N LEU A 98 0.94 -1.23 -17.05
CA LEU A 98 1.07 -2.65 -16.72
C LEU A 98 -0.32 -3.32 -16.62
N GLU A 99 -1.27 -2.68 -15.94
CA GLU A 99 -2.64 -3.16 -15.83
C GLU A 99 -3.36 -3.20 -17.19
N ALA A 100 -3.28 -2.11 -17.96
CA ALA A 100 -3.93 -2.01 -19.27
C ALA A 100 -3.31 -2.96 -20.32
N GLY A 101 -2.02 -3.25 -20.22
CA GLY A 101 -1.29 -4.15 -21.12
C GLY A 101 -1.52 -5.63 -20.84
N TRP A 102 -2.09 -5.98 -19.70
CA TRP A 102 -2.35 -7.38 -19.38
C TRP A 102 -3.43 -7.99 -20.27
N GLN A 103 -3.17 -9.20 -20.77
CA GLN A 103 -4.12 -9.97 -21.58
C GLN A 103 -4.15 -11.41 -21.09
N LEU A 104 -5.34 -12.02 -21.10
CA LEU A 104 -5.48 -13.44 -20.80
C LEU A 104 -4.74 -14.26 -21.87
N SER A 105 -3.89 -15.16 -21.43
CA SER A 105 -3.08 -16.05 -22.26
C SER A 105 -2.89 -17.40 -21.59
N ASP A 106 -2.11 -18.29 -22.20
CA ASP A 106 -1.74 -19.60 -21.62
C ASP A 106 -0.74 -19.47 -20.44
N ILE A 107 -0.23 -18.25 -20.19
CA ILE A 107 0.60 -17.97 -19.02
C ILE A 107 -0.30 -17.89 -17.80
N ALA A 108 -0.04 -18.73 -16.78
CA ALA A 108 -0.81 -18.73 -15.53
C ALA A 108 -0.45 -17.50 -14.66
N CYS A 109 -0.84 -16.32 -15.17
CA CYS A 109 -0.75 -15.02 -14.51
C CYS A 109 -2.07 -14.28 -14.72
N TYR A 110 -2.84 -14.10 -13.67
CA TYR A 110 -4.18 -13.52 -13.71
C TYR A 110 -4.17 -12.15 -13.04
N LEU A 111 -4.78 -11.18 -13.72
CA LEU A 111 -4.97 -9.82 -13.20
C LEU A 111 -5.93 -9.82 -12.02
N LEU A 112 -5.55 -9.14 -10.96
CA LEU A 112 -6.40 -8.82 -9.82
C LEU A 112 -6.55 -7.29 -9.74
N PRO A 113 -7.67 -6.72 -10.17
CA PRO A 113 -7.96 -5.31 -9.95
C PRO A 113 -7.92 -5.00 -8.45
N ARG A 114 -7.12 -3.99 -8.06
CA ARG A 114 -6.94 -3.65 -6.65
C ARG A 114 -7.37 -2.22 -6.32
N GLN A 115 -7.77 -1.48 -7.34
CA GLN A 115 -8.07 -0.05 -7.21
C GLN A 115 -9.34 0.19 -6.37
N ASP A 116 -10.33 -0.69 -6.47
CA ASP A 116 -11.63 -0.60 -5.80
C ASP A 116 -11.74 -1.51 -4.57
N THR A 117 -10.95 -2.58 -4.50
CA THR A 117 -11.06 -3.59 -3.44
C THR A 117 -10.42 -3.17 -2.13
N HIS A 118 -9.41 -2.32 -2.18
CA HIS A 118 -8.67 -1.89 -0.98
C HIS A 118 -8.64 -0.36 -0.88
N ALA A 119 -8.85 0.18 0.31
CA ALA A 119 -8.35 1.48 0.67
C ALA A 119 -6.85 1.37 0.97
N TRP A 120 -6.13 2.45 0.72
CA TRP A 120 -4.70 2.52 0.97
C TRP A 120 -4.38 3.74 1.82
N LEU A 121 -3.86 3.49 3.01
CA LEU A 121 -3.44 4.51 3.97
C LEU A 121 -1.91 4.53 4.09
N ARG A 122 -1.35 5.70 4.27
CA ARG A 122 0.08 5.90 4.53
C ARG A 122 0.26 6.51 5.92
N LEU A 123 1.06 5.85 6.73
CA LEU A 123 1.49 6.33 8.05
C LEU A 123 2.98 6.68 7.97
N ARG A 124 3.33 7.87 8.45
CA ARG A 124 4.73 8.33 8.54
C ARG A 124 5.00 8.92 9.91
N GLY A 125 6.23 8.82 10.36
CA GLY A 125 6.73 9.45 11.57
C GLY A 125 7.56 8.52 12.44
N PRO A 126 8.29 9.08 13.41
CA PRO A 126 9.21 8.31 14.24
C PRO A 126 8.49 7.27 15.11
N ASP A 127 7.27 7.56 15.56
CA ASP A 127 6.53 6.77 16.54
C ASP A 127 5.48 5.84 15.93
N ILE A 128 5.49 5.62 14.59
CA ILE A 128 4.47 4.79 13.94
C ILE A 128 4.43 3.36 14.47
N ALA A 129 5.56 2.75 14.83
CA ALA A 129 5.59 1.41 15.41
C ALA A 129 4.94 1.37 16.80
N ALA A 130 5.18 2.37 17.64
CA ALA A 130 4.57 2.49 18.96
C ALA A 130 3.05 2.74 18.85
N MET A 131 2.62 3.62 17.93
CA MET A 131 1.21 3.86 17.62
C MET A 131 0.54 2.57 17.13
N MET A 132 1.17 1.86 16.20
CA MET A 132 0.63 0.61 15.63
C MET A 132 0.52 -0.52 16.66
N ALA A 133 1.34 -0.53 17.71
CA ALA A 133 1.22 -1.50 18.81
C ALA A 133 -0.14 -1.42 19.56
N LYS A 134 -0.85 -0.31 19.46
CA LYS A 134 -2.23 -0.15 19.97
C LYS A 134 -3.27 -0.87 19.09
N LEU A 135 -2.96 -1.09 17.81
CA LEU A 135 -3.89 -1.59 16.79
C LEU A 135 -3.55 -2.98 16.27
N CYS A 136 -2.29 -3.41 16.38
CA CYS A 136 -1.77 -4.62 15.77
C CYS A 136 -0.93 -5.42 16.78
N ALA A 137 -1.14 -6.74 16.83
CA ALA A 137 -0.40 -7.62 17.73
C ALA A 137 0.97 -8.05 17.17
N VAL A 138 1.26 -7.73 15.89
CA VAL A 138 2.57 -8.02 15.29
C VAL A 138 3.56 -6.96 15.75
N ASP A 139 4.77 -7.40 16.11
CA ASP A 139 5.88 -6.48 16.39
C ASP A 139 6.34 -5.78 15.11
N LEU A 140 5.98 -4.51 14.98
CA LEU A 140 6.34 -3.65 13.85
C LEU A 140 7.54 -2.73 14.17
N SER A 141 8.30 -3.02 15.22
CA SER A 141 9.55 -2.31 15.53
C SER A 141 10.56 -2.44 14.38
N ALA A 142 11.47 -1.48 14.27
CA ALA A 142 12.47 -1.48 13.20
C ALA A 142 13.34 -2.75 13.17
N ALA A 143 13.54 -3.40 14.31
CA ALA A 143 14.31 -4.65 14.41
C ALA A 143 13.54 -5.85 13.87
N ALA A 144 12.23 -5.95 14.15
CA ALA A 144 11.39 -7.09 13.76
C ALA A 144 10.75 -6.88 12.37
N PHE A 145 10.54 -5.64 11.97
CA PHE A 145 9.86 -5.26 10.73
C PHE A 145 10.70 -4.27 9.91
N PRO A 146 11.83 -4.72 9.33
CA PRO A 146 12.74 -3.86 8.56
C PRO A 146 12.09 -3.35 7.27
N ALA A 147 12.71 -2.35 6.62
CA ALA A 147 12.28 -1.82 5.33
C ALA A 147 12.11 -2.95 4.30
N GLY A 148 11.01 -2.92 3.55
CA GLY A 148 10.60 -3.97 2.63
C GLY A 148 9.91 -5.17 3.28
N ALA A 149 9.77 -5.23 4.60
CA ALA A 149 8.97 -6.27 5.25
C ALA A 149 7.47 -6.04 5.03
N VAL A 150 6.73 -7.14 4.96
CA VAL A 150 5.28 -7.14 4.78
C VAL A 150 4.63 -8.04 5.83
N ALA A 151 3.57 -7.59 6.47
CA ALA A 151 2.76 -8.39 7.37
C ALA A 151 1.31 -8.45 6.85
N GLN A 152 0.81 -9.66 6.66
CA GLN A 152 -0.61 -9.92 6.40
C GLN A 152 -1.24 -10.31 7.73
N THR A 153 -1.96 -9.38 8.35
CA THR A 153 -2.39 -9.51 9.74
C THR A 153 -3.71 -8.78 10.00
N SER A 154 -4.16 -8.80 11.24
CA SER A 154 -5.27 -7.97 11.70
C SER A 154 -4.73 -6.69 12.32
N VAL A 155 -5.19 -5.55 11.82
CA VAL A 155 -4.98 -4.22 12.39
C VAL A 155 -6.33 -3.63 12.73
N ALA A 156 -6.51 -3.13 13.96
CA ALA A 156 -7.79 -2.63 14.43
C ALA A 156 -8.95 -3.60 14.12
N ARG A 157 -8.72 -4.92 14.25
CA ARG A 157 -9.65 -6.02 13.97
C ARG A 157 -10.05 -6.20 12.48
N ALA A 158 -9.44 -5.47 11.56
CA ALA A 158 -9.64 -5.63 10.13
C ALA A 158 -8.46 -6.38 9.49
N ASN A 159 -8.73 -7.29 8.56
CA ASN A 159 -7.68 -7.92 7.76
C ASN A 159 -6.95 -6.86 6.97
N SER A 160 -5.63 -6.82 7.11
CA SER A 160 -4.79 -5.76 6.57
C SER A 160 -3.49 -6.31 6.00
N ILE A 161 -2.96 -5.62 5.00
CA ILE A 161 -1.60 -5.78 4.53
C ILE A 161 -0.82 -4.56 5.01
N VAL A 162 0.15 -4.77 5.87
CA VAL A 162 1.07 -3.74 6.37
C VAL A 162 2.39 -3.88 5.64
N ILE A 163 2.89 -2.82 5.04
CA ILE A 163 4.14 -2.79 4.29
C ILE A 163 5.05 -1.74 4.92
N ASN A 164 6.26 -2.12 5.31
CA ASN A 164 7.29 -1.13 5.65
C ASN A 164 7.89 -0.58 4.35
N ALA A 165 7.37 0.56 3.90
CA ALA A 165 7.77 1.23 2.68
C ALA A 165 8.88 2.28 2.89
N ALA A 166 9.55 2.27 4.04
CA ALA A 166 10.66 3.19 4.31
C ALA A 166 11.75 3.06 3.23
N LYS A 167 12.21 4.20 2.73
CA LYS A 167 13.38 4.27 1.83
C LYS A 167 14.64 4.53 2.65
N PRO A 168 15.82 4.13 2.14
CA PRO A 168 17.08 4.39 2.81
C PRO A 168 17.27 5.88 3.12
N GLY A 169 17.48 6.20 4.40
CA GLY A 169 17.70 7.58 4.86
C GLY A 169 16.44 8.43 5.05
N GLU A 170 15.26 7.90 4.78
CA GLU A 170 13.98 8.54 5.05
C GLU A 170 13.37 8.11 6.38
N SER A 171 12.38 8.87 6.85
CA SER A 171 11.59 8.52 8.04
C SER A 171 10.84 7.21 7.84
N ALA A 172 10.54 6.50 8.94
CA ALA A 172 9.73 5.29 8.90
C ALA A 172 8.37 5.57 8.25
N GLU A 173 7.97 4.67 7.36
CA GLU A 173 6.72 4.76 6.62
C GLU A 173 6.06 3.39 6.51
N PHE A 174 4.79 3.29 6.94
CA PHE A 174 3.98 2.10 6.75
C PHE A 174 2.83 2.38 5.77
N TRP A 175 2.67 1.50 4.80
CA TRP A 175 1.51 1.47 3.92
C TRP A 175 0.55 0.39 4.40
N LEU A 176 -0.70 0.77 4.57
CA LEU A 176 -1.77 -0.10 5.05
C LEU A 176 -2.80 -0.27 3.94
N LEU A 177 -3.02 -1.50 3.51
CA LEU A 177 -4.08 -1.84 2.57
C LEU A 177 -5.14 -2.67 3.31
N ILE A 178 -6.38 -2.21 3.23
CA ILE A 178 -7.53 -2.79 3.91
C ILE A 178 -8.71 -2.87 2.97
N ASP A 179 -9.71 -3.70 3.27
CA ASP A 179 -10.96 -3.71 2.51
C ASP A 179 -11.56 -2.30 2.46
N SER A 180 -11.93 -1.84 1.25
CA SER A 180 -12.44 -0.49 1.03
C SER A 180 -13.74 -0.21 1.81
N SER A 181 -14.55 -1.23 2.11
CA SER A 181 -15.76 -1.10 2.90
C SER A 181 -15.51 -0.74 4.38
N LEU A 182 -14.31 -1.01 4.88
CA LEU A 182 -13.89 -0.72 6.26
C LEU A 182 -13.07 0.57 6.37
N ALA A 183 -12.87 1.29 5.27
CA ALA A 183 -11.95 2.42 5.19
C ALA A 183 -12.23 3.52 6.22
N ALA A 184 -13.50 3.94 6.34
CA ALA A 184 -13.89 5.02 7.26
C ALA A 184 -13.63 4.64 8.72
N TRP A 185 -14.08 3.45 9.13
CA TRP A 185 -13.84 2.95 10.49
C TRP A 185 -12.35 2.81 10.81
N PHE A 186 -11.58 2.31 9.84
CA PHE A 186 -10.14 2.12 10.01
C PHE A 186 -9.39 3.47 10.10
N TRP A 187 -9.81 4.46 9.32
CA TRP A 187 -9.30 5.82 9.39
C TRP A 187 -9.49 6.43 10.77
N GLU A 188 -10.70 6.29 11.34
CA GLU A 188 -11.03 6.77 12.68
C GLU A 188 -10.22 6.03 13.75
N ALA A 189 -10.08 4.71 13.66
CA ALA A 189 -9.27 3.92 14.59
C ALA A 189 -7.78 4.33 14.57
N CYS A 190 -7.22 4.59 13.39
CA CYS A 190 -5.87 5.13 13.27
C CYS A 190 -5.77 6.53 13.87
N GLY A 191 -6.76 7.38 13.62
CA GLY A 191 -6.83 8.72 14.17
C GLY A 191 -6.86 8.76 15.71
N ASP A 192 -7.67 7.89 16.33
CA ASP A 192 -7.70 7.73 17.77
C ASP A 192 -6.34 7.28 18.32
N ALA A 193 -5.74 6.27 17.69
CA ALA A 193 -4.43 5.79 18.10
C ALA A 193 -3.32 6.83 17.97
N MET A 194 -3.39 7.74 16.99
CA MET A 194 -2.41 8.81 16.76
C MET A 194 -2.45 9.92 17.79
N THR A 195 -3.52 10.06 18.56
CA THR A 195 -3.75 11.20 19.46
C THR A 195 -2.58 11.42 20.44
N GLU A 196 -1.99 10.34 20.96
CA GLU A 196 -0.86 10.41 21.91
C GLU A 196 0.49 10.73 21.22
N PHE A 197 0.54 10.67 19.87
CA PHE A 197 1.76 10.79 19.08
C PHE A 197 1.80 12.05 18.22
N ALA A 198 1.16 13.12 18.69
CA ALA A 198 1.01 14.39 17.95
C ALA A 198 0.51 14.17 16.52
N GLY A 199 -0.51 13.31 16.38
CA GLY A 199 -1.04 12.83 15.11
C GLY A 199 -1.60 13.94 14.24
N GLN A 200 -1.33 13.86 12.93
CA GLN A 200 -1.79 14.83 11.95
C GLN A 200 -2.32 14.12 10.71
N TYR A 201 -3.42 14.64 10.16
CA TYR A 201 -3.97 14.18 8.88
C TYR A 201 -3.39 15.00 7.74
N LEU A 202 -2.94 14.32 6.68
CA LEU A 202 -2.46 14.97 5.48
C LEU A 202 -3.50 14.89 4.35
N PRO A 203 -3.60 15.91 3.50
CA PRO A 203 -4.42 15.86 2.29
C PRO A 203 -3.91 14.77 1.32
N GLN A 204 -4.79 14.37 0.39
CA GLN A 204 -4.48 13.45 -0.71
C GLN A 204 -3.41 14.01 -1.65
#